data_fe8ddf21e2a8952004869ac9ff05cac7
#
_entry.id   fe8ddf21e2a8952004869ac9ff05cac7
#
_cell.length_a   1.000
_cell.length_b   1.000
_cell.length_c   1.000
_cell.angle_alpha   90.00
_cell.angle_beta   90.00
_cell.angle_gamma   90.00
#
_symmetry.space_group_name_H-M   'P 1'
#
loop_
_entity.id
_entity.type
_entity.pdbx_description
1 polymer ?
#
loop_
_entity_poly.entity_id
_entity_poly.type
_entity_poly.pdbx_seq_one_letter_code
_entity_poly.pdbx_strand_id
1 'polypeptide(L)'
;YRRQRQMCIRDRLINVARGAVVDTDALYEALVNGEIRGAGTDVFEKEPILADNPLATLKETGKLQLTPHMAWASIEARERCVEETCKNIAAFISGEGRNLVV
;
A
#
# COMPACT_ATOMS: atom_id res chain seq x y z
N TYR A 1 0.23 -18.84 -4.61
CA TYR A 1 1.61 -18.79 -4.04
C TYR A 1 1.71 -17.69 -2.97
N ARG A 2 1.19 -16.51 -3.22
CA ARG A 2 1.13 -15.43 -2.20
C ARG A 2 0.15 -15.73 -1.07
N ARG A 3 -0.88 -16.50 -1.32
CA ARG A 3 -1.77 -17.04 -0.29
C ARG A 3 -1.04 -17.83 0.77
N GLN A 4 -0.10 -18.66 0.38
CA GLN A 4 0.69 -19.47 1.34
C GLN A 4 1.54 -18.62 2.26
N ARG A 5 2.08 -17.50 1.77
CA ARG A 5 2.85 -16.57 2.61
C ARG A 5 1.96 -15.77 3.56
N GLN A 6 0.72 -15.52 3.18
CA GLN A 6 -0.23 -14.77 4.00
C GLN A 6 -0.93 -15.64 5.05
N MET A 7 -0.75 -16.95 5.02
CA MET A 7 -1.39 -17.88 5.96
C MET A 7 -0.65 -18.06 7.28
N CYS A 8 0.50 -17.44 7.47
CA CYS A 8 1.22 -17.51 8.73
C CYS A 8 0.61 -16.55 9.75
N ILE A 9 0.15 -17.08 10.88
CA ILE A 9 -0.47 -16.29 11.96
C ILE A 9 0.45 -15.24 12.58
N ARG A 10 1.75 -15.28 12.27
CA ARG A 10 2.75 -14.28 12.70
C ARG A 10 3.00 -13.20 11.67
N ASP A 11 2.51 -13.40 10.46
CA ASP A 11 2.78 -12.47 9.36
C ASP A 11 2.03 -11.15 9.53
N ARG A 12 2.62 -10.12 9.00
CA ARG A 12 2.00 -8.81 8.83
C ARG A 12 1.96 -8.47 7.34
N LEU A 13 0.86 -7.85 6.92
CA LEU A 13 0.72 -7.35 5.55
C LEU A 13 0.85 -5.84 5.56
N ILE A 14 1.72 -5.33 4.70
CA ILE A 14 1.91 -3.89 4.53
C ILE A 14 1.60 -3.52 3.09
N ASN A 15 0.70 -2.56 2.89
CA ASN A 15 0.36 -2.05 1.56
C ASN A 15 0.53 -0.54 1.52
N VAL A 16 1.55 -0.09 0.79
CA VAL A 16 1.83 1.33 0.54
C VAL A 16 1.77 1.66 -0.97
N ALA A 17 1.26 0.75 -1.78
CA ALA A 17 1.19 0.89 -3.23
C ALA A 17 -0.15 1.49 -3.69
N ARG A 18 -1.14 0.66 -3.85
CA ARG A 18 -2.51 1.06 -4.23
C ARG A 18 -3.53 0.19 -3.52
N GLY A 19 -4.69 0.74 -3.21
CA GLY A 19 -5.76 0.01 -2.52
C GLY A 19 -6.22 -1.24 -3.25
N ALA A 20 -6.31 -1.18 -4.57
CA ALA A 20 -6.75 -2.30 -5.41
C ALA A 20 -5.79 -3.50 -5.44
N VAL A 21 -4.58 -3.35 -4.93
CA VAL A 21 -3.60 -4.46 -4.85
C VAL A 21 -4.02 -5.53 -3.83
N VAL A 22 -4.78 -5.12 -2.82
CA VAL A 22 -5.26 -6.00 -1.75
C VAL A 22 -6.79 -5.99 -1.72
N ASP A 23 -7.39 -7.17 -1.69
CA ASP A 23 -8.83 -7.31 -1.53
C ASP A 23 -9.21 -6.89 -0.10
N THR A 24 -10.00 -5.83 0.02
CA THR A 24 -10.38 -5.24 1.30
C THR A 24 -11.14 -6.23 2.19
N ASP A 25 -12.11 -6.94 1.62
CA ASP A 25 -12.92 -7.88 2.38
C ASP A 25 -12.10 -9.10 2.85
N ALA A 26 -11.23 -9.60 1.97
CA ALA A 26 -10.33 -10.70 2.32
C ALA A 26 -9.34 -10.29 3.43
N LEU A 27 -8.82 -9.08 3.40
CA LEU A 27 -7.95 -8.56 4.45
C LEU A 27 -8.71 -8.44 5.78
N TYR A 28 -9.93 -7.91 5.74
CA TYR A 28 -10.79 -7.83 6.93
C TYR A 28 -10.99 -9.21 7.56
N GLU A 29 -11.39 -10.19 6.76
CA GLU A 29 -11.61 -11.56 7.24
C GLU A 29 -10.34 -12.18 7.82
N ALA A 30 -9.21 -12.02 7.16
CA ALA A 30 -7.94 -12.54 7.64
C ALA A 30 -7.54 -11.94 8.99
N LEU A 31 -7.80 -10.66 9.21
CA LEU A 31 -7.53 -9.98 10.48
C LEU A 31 -8.49 -10.43 11.59
N VAL A 32 -9.76 -10.51 11.28
CA VAL A 32 -10.79 -10.93 12.25
C VAL A 32 -10.60 -12.38 12.66
N ASN A 33 -10.29 -13.25 11.71
CA ASN A 33 -10.11 -14.68 11.96
C ASN A 33 -8.72 -15.04 12.52
N GLY A 34 -7.82 -14.06 12.62
CA GLY A 34 -6.47 -14.29 13.14
C GLY A 34 -5.55 -15.05 12.19
N GLU A 35 -5.85 -15.08 10.90
CA GLU A 35 -5.02 -15.73 9.88
C GLU A 35 -3.69 -15.01 9.69
N ILE A 36 -3.68 -13.70 9.92
CA ILE A 36 -2.47 -12.88 9.99
C ILE A 36 -2.48 -12.08 11.29
N ARG A 37 -1.29 -11.71 11.76
CA ARG A 37 -1.14 -11.01 13.03
C ARG A 37 -1.60 -9.56 12.97
N GLY A 38 -1.41 -8.92 11.83
CA GLY A 38 -1.76 -7.53 11.66
C GLY A 38 -1.52 -7.03 10.26
N ALA A 39 -1.91 -5.81 10.02
CA ALA A 39 -1.69 -5.15 8.74
C ALA A 39 -1.46 -3.66 8.93
N GLY A 40 -0.75 -3.06 7.97
CA GLY A 40 -0.65 -1.62 7.82
C GLY A 40 -1.01 -1.25 6.39
N THR A 41 -1.90 -0.30 6.20
CA THR A 41 -2.24 0.17 4.88
C THR A 41 -2.29 1.70 4.83
N ASP A 42 -1.61 2.24 3.83
CA ASP A 42 -1.55 3.68 3.54
C ASP A 42 -2.52 4.05 2.43
N VAL A 43 -3.12 3.06 1.77
CA VAL A 43 -3.93 3.23 0.57
C VAL A 43 -5.22 2.43 0.67
N PHE A 44 -6.26 2.91 -0.01
CA PHE A 44 -7.60 2.32 -0.02
C PHE A 44 -8.16 2.33 -1.45
N GLU A 45 -9.10 1.45 -1.72
CA GLU A 45 -9.77 1.40 -3.03
C GLU A 45 -10.49 2.71 -3.35
N LYS A 46 -11.10 3.32 -2.34
CA LYS A 46 -11.63 4.69 -2.39
C LYS A 46 -10.93 5.56 -1.36
N GLU A 47 -10.36 6.65 -1.81
CA GLU A 47 -9.69 7.62 -0.94
C GLU A 47 -10.40 8.97 -1.01
N PRO A 48 -10.63 9.64 0.15
CA PRO A 48 -10.32 9.17 1.51
C PRO A 48 -11.17 7.95 1.92
N ILE A 49 -10.71 7.22 2.93
CA ILE A 49 -11.41 6.03 3.42
C ILE A 49 -12.84 6.36 3.82
N LEU A 50 -13.79 5.57 3.36
CA LEU A 50 -15.20 5.76 3.67
C LEU A 50 -15.56 5.10 5.00
N ALA A 51 -16.57 5.65 5.69
CA ALA A 51 -17.03 5.12 6.95
C ALA A 51 -17.60 3.69 6.85
N ASP A 52 -18.08 3.29 5.67
CA ASP A 52 -18.59 1.95 5.40
C ASP A 52 -17.50 0.95 5.00
N ASN A 53 -16.24 1.37 4.89
CA ASN A 53 -15.14 0.46 4.64
C ASN A 53 -14.95 -0.44 5.86
N PRO A 54 -14.99 -1.79 5.69
CA PRO A 54 -14.86 -2.70 6.82
C PRO A 54 -13.59 -2.50 7.64
N LEU A 55 -12.50 -2.07 7.03
CA LEU A 55 -11.23 -1.82 7.72
C LEU A 55 -11.33 -0.69 8.73
N ALA A 56 -12.23 0.27 8.55
CA ALA A 56 -12.43 1.37 9.49
C ALA A 56 -12.90 0.87 10.86
N THR A 57 -13.57 -0.27 10.93
CA THR A 57 -14.04 -0.87 12.20
C THR A 57 -12.92 -1.51 13.00
N LEU A 58 -11.76 -1.76 12.40
CA LEU A 58 -10.63 -2.44 13.03
C LEU A 58 -9.54 -1.50 13.54
N LYS A 59 -9.67 -0.20 13.35
CA LYS A 59 -8.63 0.79 13.70
C LYS A 59 -8.27 0.80 15.18
N GLU A 60 -9.22 0.48 16.05
CA GLU A 60 -9.04 0.48 17.50
C GLU A 60 -8.55 -0.87 18.06
N THR A 61 -8.41 -1.88 17.21
CA THR A 61 -8.09 -3.25 17.68
C THR A 61 -6.59 -3.48 17.90
N GLY A 62 -5.73 -2.57 17.46
CA GLY A 62 -4.28 -2.75 17.46
C GLY A 62 -3.76 -3.72 16.39
N LYS A 63 -4.64 -4.34 15.62
CA LYS A 63 -4.28 -5.26 14.53
C LYS A 63 -4.07 -4.54 13.20
N LEU A 64 -4.61 -3.33 13.06
CA LEU A 64 -4.61 -2.59 11.81
C LEU A 64 -4.12 -1.17 12.03
N GLN A 65 -3.11 -0.79 11.27
CA GLN A 65 -2.59 0.57 11.21
C GLN A 65 -3.04 1.22 9.91
N LEU A 66 -3.72 2.35 10.01
CA LEU A 66 -4.19 3.11 8.85
C LEU A 66 -3.48 4.46 8.79
N THR A 67 -3.02 4.83 7.62
CA THR A 67 -2.43 6.15 7.36
C THR A 67 -3.05 6.77 6.10
N PRO A 68 -3.06 8.11 5.97
CA PRO A 68 -3.84 8.78 4.92
C PRO A 68 -3.04 9.03 3.63
N HIS A 69 -2.52 7.97 3.01
CA HIS A 69 -1.78 8.03 1.74
C HIS A 69 -0.58 8.99 1.84
N MET A 70 0.30 8.74 2.79
CA MET A 70 1.42 9.63 3.13
C MET A 70 2.80 8.95 3.09
N ALA A 71 2.90 7.74 2.59
CA ALA A 71 4.19 7.03 2.51
C ALA A 71 5.22 7.75 1.61
N TRP A 72 4.75 8.59 0.69
CA TRP A 72 5.57 9.43 -0.19
C TRP A 72 6.12 10.69 0.49
N ALA A 73 5.66 11.00 1.71
CA ALA A 73 5.80 12.34 2.29
C ALA A 73 7.13 12.59 3.00
N SER A 74 7.99 11.58 3.15
CA SER A 74 9.32 11.81 3.71
C SER A 74 10.16 12.71 2.76
N ILE A 75 11.11 13.45 3.34
CA ILE A 75 12.00 14.32 2.56
C ILE A 75 12.74 13.49 1.51
N GLU A 76 13.30 12.35 1.92
CA GLU A 76 14.06 11.45 1.06
C GLU A 76 13.21 10.90 -0.08
N ALA A 77 11.98 10.52 0.19
CA ALA A 77 11.07 9.99 -0.84
C ALA A 77 10.72 11.07 -1.86
N ARG A 78 10.48 12.30 -1.42
CA ARG A 78 10.16 13.43 -2.31
C ARG A 78 11.37 13.82 -3.16
N GLU A 79 12.55 13.89 -2.57
CA GLU A 79 13.79 14.16 -3.29
C GLU A 79 14.04 13.11 -4.37
N ARG A 80 13.90 11.84 -4.02
CA ARG A 80 14.07 10.73 -4.96
C ARG A 80 13.05 10.79 -6.10
N CYS A 81 11.81 11.14 -5.80
CA CYS A 81 10.76 11.29 -6.81
C CYS A 81 11.12 12.38 -7.82
N VAL A 82 11.58 13.54 -7.36
CA VAL A 82 12.02 14.64 -8.24
C VAL A 82 13.23 14.23 -9.09
N GLU A 83 14.23 13.61 -8.48
CA GLU A 83 15.42 13.14 -9.21
C GLU A 83 15.06 12.13 -10.29
N GLU A 84 14.24 11.13 -9.97
CA GLU A 84 13.80 10.12 -10.94
C GLU A 84 12.99 10.73 -12.08
N THR A 85 12.13 11.70 -11.77
CA THR A 85 11.37 12.43 -12.77
C THR A 85 12.29 13.20 -13.72
N CYS A 86 13.29 13.89 -13.20
CA CYS A 86 14.28 14.60 -14.02
C CYS A 86 15.06 13.65 -14.92
N LYS A 87 15.49 12.51 -14.40
CA LYS A 87 16.18 11.49 -15.18
C LYS A 87 15.29 10.92 -16.29
N ASN A 88 14.02 10.71 -16.03
CA ASN A 88 13.06 10.23 -17.03
C ASN A 88 12.88 11.26 -18.16
N ILE A 89 12.77 12.54 -17.82
CA ILE A 89 12.66 13.61 -18.81
C ILE A 89 13.92 13.69 -19.67
N ALA A 90 15.10 13.64 -19.05
CA ALA A 90 16.37 13.66 -19.77
C ALA A 90 16.51 12.47 -20.73
N ALA A 91 16.12 11.28 -20.27
CA ALA A 91 16.12 10.08 -21.10
C ALA A 91 15.17 10.20 -22.29
N PHE A 92 13.97 10.72 -22.06
CA PHE A 92 13.00 10.96 -23.13
C PHE A 92 13.56 11.92 -24.20
N ILE A 93 14.19 13.02 -23.79
CA ILE A 93 14.78 14.00 -24.71
C ILE A 93 15.90 13.38 -25.52
N SER A 94 16.72 12.51 -24.93
CA SER A 94 17.82 11.83 -25.62
C SER A 94 17.39 10.59 -26.43
N GLY A 95 16.10 10.23 -26.39
CA GLY A 95 15.57 9.07 -27.11
C GLY A 95 15.81 7.73 -26.43
N GLU A 96 16.25 7.73 -25.16
CA GLU A 96 16.45 6.51 -24.38
C GLU A 96 15.19 6.10 -23.64
N GLY A 97 14.92 4.78 -23.61
CA GLY A 97 13.83 4.24 -22.82
C GLY A 97 14.22 4.16 -21.35
N ARG A 98 13.36 4.68 -20.44
CA ARG A 98 13.59 4.60 -19.00
C ARG A 98 12.26 4.57 -18.26
N ASN A 99 12.07 3.58 -17.39
CA ASN A 99 10.84 3.41 -16.58
C ASN A 99 9.55 3.44 -17.42
N LEU A 100 9.59 2.80 -18.59
CA LEU A 100 8.46 2.79 -19.50
C LEU A 100 7.31 1.97 -18.90
N VAL A 101 6.09 2.52 -19.02
CA VAL A 101 4.85 1.82 -18.68
C VAL A 101 4.20 1.35 -19.97
N VAL A 102 4.02 0.04 -20.11
CA VAL A 102 3.47 -0.58 -21.31
C VAL A 102 2.09 -1.12 -21.02
#